data_836790a0348a9a81ec0398415f6c09c6
#
_entry.id   836790a0348a9a81ec0398415f6c09c6
#
_cell.length_a   1.000
_cell.length_b   1.000
_cell.length_c   1.000
_cell.angle_alpha   90.00
_cell.angle_beta   90.00
_cell.angle_gamma   90.00
#
_symmetry.space_group_name_H-M   'P 1'
#
loop_
_entity.id
_entity.type
_entity.pdbx_description
1 polymer ?
#
loop_
_entity_poly.entity_id
_entity_poly.type
_entity_poly.pdbx_seq_one_letter_code
_entity_poly.pdbx_strand_id
1 'polypeptide(L)'
;MNILSDDIKELIKKLAIPASVGTLFQTLYNIADTYFAGKISPEALSALTKSFPIYFIIIASSIGITVAGTSLIGNSIGEKNNKNASIYFCQLIFFSFLIILLITFIGLNYASEIFSIMGSTNEVINLGLQYTDIIFLGSFIFILVVALNSLLHAEGDTKTYRNALILSFFLNILLNPILIFGFYFICLLYTSPSPRDDL
;
A
#
# COMPACT_ATOMS: atom_id res chain seq x y z
N MET A 1 -1.51 -22.00 -17.99
CA MET A 1 -1.34 -20.92 -18.98
C MET A 1 0.09 -20.99 -19.46
N ASN A 2 0.33 -21.08 -20.75
CA ASN A 2 1.71 -21.14 -21.27
C ASN A 2 2.04 -19.77 -21.90
N ILE A 3 2.67 -18.90 -21.11
CA ILE A 3 2.99 -17.52 -21.51
C ILE A 3 3.86 -17.48 -22.80
N LEU A 4 4.61 -18.55 -23.08
CA LEU A 4 5.53 -18.63 -24.22
C LEU A 4 4.85 -19.09 -25.53
N SER A 5 3.67 -19.71 -25.48
CA SER A 5 3.04 -20.34 -26.64
C SER A 5 1.60 -19.88 -26.90
N ASP A 6 0.93 -19.23 -25.96
CA ASP A 6 -0.45 -18.77 -26.13
C ASP A 6 -0.51 -17.53 -27.04
N ASP A 7 -1.62 -17.33 -27.74
CA ASP A 7 -1.83 -16.16 -28.61
C ASP A 7 -1.75 -14.85 -27.80
N ILE A 8 -1.04 -13.86 -28.34
CA ILE A 8 -0.81 -12.55 -27.70
C ILE A 8 -2.13 -11.87 -27.28
N LYS A 9 -3.17 -11.95 -28.11
CA LYS A 9 -4.48 -11.36 -27.80
C LYS A 9 -5.14 -12.04 -26.59
N GLU A 10 -4.95 -13.35 -26.46
CA GLU A 10 -5.48 -14.11 -25.33
C GLU A 10 -4.70 -13.82 -24.05
N LEU A 11 -3.37 -13.71 -24.14
CA LEU A 11 -2.50 -13.32 -23.03
C LEU A 11 -2.85 -11.91 -22.51
N ILE A 12 -3.04 -10.93 -23.41
CA ILE A 12 -3.44 -9.58 -23.02
C ILE A 12 -4.78 -9.63 -22.25
N LYS A 13 -5.79 -10.35 -22.74
CA LYS A 13 -7.06 -10.49 -22.04
C LYS A 13 -6.93 -11.17 -20.67
N LYS A 14 -6.11 -12.22 -20.58
CA LYS A 14 -5.95 -12.99 -19.36
C LYS A 14 -5.11 -12.28 -18.29
N LEU A 15 -4.18 -11.41 -18.68
CA LEU A 15 -3.29 -10.70 -17.77
C LEU A 15 -3.71 -9.25 -17.55
N ALA A 16 -3.97 -8.49 -18.62
CA ALA A 16 -4.23 -7.07 -18.53
C ALA A 16 -5.62 -6.76 -17.91
N ILE A 17 -6.67 -7.50 -18.28
CA ILE A 17 -8.01 -7.26 -17.74
C ILE A 17 -8.04 -7.48 -16.21
N PRO A 18 -7.58 -8.62 -15.66
CA PRO A 18 -7.56 -8.77 -14.20
C PRO A 18 -6.70 -7.72 -13.50
N ALA A 19 -5.54 -7.37 -14.05
CA ALA A 19 -4.68 -6.35 -13.48
C ALA A 19 -5.38 -4.97 -13.45
N SER A 20 -6.01 -4.57 -14.56
CA SER A 20 -6.76 -3.31 -14.64
C SER A 20 -7.94 -3.26 -13.66
N VAL A 21 -8.67 -4.36 -13.51
CA VAL A 21 -9.75 -4.46 -12.51
C VAL A 21 -9.18 -4.32 -11.11
N GLY A 22 -8.04 -4.96 -10.80
CA GLY A 22 -7.38 -4.81 -9.51
C GLY A 22 -7.01 -3.36 -9.21
N THR A 23 -6.38 -2.67 -10.18
CA THR A 23 -6.00 -1.25 -10.04
C THR A 23 -7.23 -0.34 -9.86
N LEU A 24 -8.35 -0.64 -10.54
CA LEU A 24 -9.61 0.08 -10.34
C LEU A 24 -10.08 -0.04 -8.88
N PHE A 25 -10.11 -1.24 -8.32
CA PHE A 25 -10.51 -1.44 -6.93
C PHE A 25 -9.54 -0.80 -5.94
N GLN A 26 -8.24 -0.78 -6.23
CA GLN A 26 -7.25 -0.03 -5.44
C GLN A 26 -7.53 1.48 -5.45
N THR A 27 -7.91 2.03 -6.61
CA THR A 27 -8.29 3.46 -6.71
C THR A 27 -9.57 3.74 -5.92
N LEU A 28 -10.58 2.88 -6.03
CA LEU A 28 -11.82 3.00 -5.25
C LEU A 28 -11.57 2.91 -3.75
N TYR A 29 -10.64 2.06 -3.31
CA TYR A 29 -10.18 1.98 -1.92
C TYR A 29 -9.64 3.34 -1.44
N ASN A 30 -8.73 3.96 -2.19
CA ASN A 30 -8.16 5.26 -1.84
C ASN A 30 -9.22 6.39 -1.82
N ILE A 31 -10.20 6.34 -2.73
CA ILE A 31 -11.33 7.29 -2.74
C ILE A 31 -12.19 7.12 -1.48
N ALA A 32 -12.46 5.88 -1.07
CA ALA A 32 -13.20 5.60 0.16
C ALA A 32 -12.48 6.14 1.39
N ASP A 33 -11.18 5.90 1.52
CA ASP A 33 -10.38 6.42 2.64
C ASP A 33 -10.40 7.96 2.69
N THR A 34 -10.23 8.61 1.53
CA THR A 34 -10.31 10.07 1.44
C THR A 34 -11.68 10.60 1.83
N TYR A 35 -12.75 9.94 1.42
CA TYR A 35 -14.11 10.29 1.81
C TYR A 35 -14.33 10.19 3.33
N PHE A 36 -13.88 9.10 3.95
CA PHE A 36 -14.01 8.93 5.40
C PHE A 36 -13.14 9.90 6.17
N ALA A 37 -11.90 10.18 5.74
CA ALA A 37 -11.05 11.20 6.34
C ALA A 37 -11.69 12.59 6.31
N GLY A 38 -12.33 12.96 5.20
CA GLY A 38 -13.07 14.22 5.09
C GLY A 38 -14.32 14.30 5.98
N LYS A 39 -14.82 13.17 6.49
CA LYS A 39 -15.92 13.15 7.47
C LYS A 39 -15.44 13.36 8.90
N ILE A 40 -14.16 13.15 9.19
CA ILE A 40 -13.59 13.38 10.51
C ILE A 40 -13.42 14.89 10.74
N SER A 41 -12.54 15.53 9.99
CA SER A 41 -12.33 16.99 10.02
C SER A 41 -11.58 17.47 8.77
N PRO A 42 -11.61 18.78 8.46
CA PRO A 42 -10.78 19.38 7.42
C PRO A 42 -9.28 19.19 7.67
N GLU A 43 -8.85 19.22 8.94
CA GLU A 43 -7.47 19.04 9.38
C GLU A 43 -7.03 17.60 9.13
N ALA A 44 -7.86 16.59 9.42
CA ALA A 44 -7.60 15.19 9.11
C ALA A 44 -7.46 14.95 7.60
N LEU A 45 -8.31 15.56 6.78
CA LEU A 45 -8.21 15.51 5.34
C LEU A 45 -6.92 16.17 4.83
N SER A 46 -6.55 17.32 5.41
CA SER A 46 -5.31 18.02 5.11
C SER A 46 -4.09 17.16 5.48
N ALA A 47 -4.10 16.55 6.66
CA ALA A 47 -3.05 15.66 7.12
C ALA A 47 -2.88 14.45 6.19
N LEU A 48 -3.98 13.79 5.81
CA LEU A 48 -3.96 12.68 4.85
C LEU A 48 -3.36 13.10 3.51
N THR A 49 -3.81 14.25 2.97
CA THR A 49 -3.33 14.76 1.67
C THR A 49 -1.84 15.10 1.70
N LYS A 50 -1.37 15.74 2.79
CA LYS A 50 0.04 16.08 2.97
C LYS A 50 0.91 14.86 3.31
N SER A 51 0.34 13.78 3.82
CA SER A 51 1.04 12.51 4.02
C SER A 51 1.33 11.78 2.70
N PHE A 52 0.59 12.08 1.63
CA PHE A 52 0.71 11.38 0.35
C PHE A 52 2.12 11.43 -0.26
N PRO A 53 2.85 12.57 -0.33
CA PRO A 53 4.23 12.58 -0.84
C PRO A 53 5.18 11.69 -0.02
N ILE A 54 4.98 11.63 1.31
CA ILE A 54 5.79 10.78 2.20
C ILE A 54 5.50 9.30 1.91
N TYR A 55 4.23 8.94 1.85
CA TYR A 55 3.77 7.59 1.52
C TYR A 55 4.16 7.17 0.10
N PHE A 56 4.22 8.12 -0.84
CA PHE A 56 4.60 7.85 -2.24
C PHE A 56 6.01 7.31 -2.39
N ILE A 57 6.93 7.63 -1.48
CA ILE A 57 8.28 7.06 -1.46
C ILE A 57 8.22 5.54 -1.23
N ILE A 58 7.35 5.09 -0.33
CA ILE A 58 7.11 3.66 -0.07
C ILE A 58 6.53 2.99 -1.32
N ILE A 59 5.52 3.62 -1.94
CA ILE A 59 4.90 3.11 -3.18
C ILE A 59 5.94 3.02 -4.30
N ALA A 60 6.72 4.05 -4.55
CA ALA A 60 7.72 4.08 -5.61
C ALA A 60 8.78 2.97 -5.43
N SER A 61 9.26 2.80 -4.19
CA SER A 61 10.19 1.72 -3.85
C SER A 61 9.57 0.34 -4.09
N SER A 62 8.30 0.17 -3.74
CA SER A 62 7.54 -1.06 -3.93
C SER A 62 7.35 -1.40 -5.42
N ILE A 63 7.09 -0.40 -6.26
CA ILE A 63 7.00 -0.58 -7.72
C ILE A 63 8.36 -1.07 -8.25
N GLY A 64 9.46 -0.45 -7.83
CA GLY A 64 10.80 -0.88 -8.22
C GLY A 64 11.10 -2.33 -7.84
N ILE A 65 10.76 -2.73 -6.62
CA ILE A 65 10.90 -4.10 -6.13
C ILE A 65 10.06 -5.07 -6.96
N THR A 66 8.79 -4.73 -7.22
CA THR A 66 7.88 -5.57 -8.01
C THR A 66 8.40 -5.78 -9.43
N VAL A 67 8.85 -4.71 -10.09
CA VAL A 67 9.36 -4.78 -11.47
C VAL A 67 10.65 -5.61 -11.53
N ALA A 68 11.60 -5.37 -10.63
CA ALA A 68 12.84 -6.13 -10.57
C ALA A 68 12.58 -7.62 -10.27
N GLY A 69 11.74 -7.90 -9.28
CA GLY A 69 11.38 -9.27 -8.90
C GLY A 69 10.67 -10.01 -10.03
N THR A 70 9.64 -9.41 -10.60
CA THR A 70 8.89 -10.02 -11.72
C THR A 70 9.80 -10.32 -12.91
N SER A 71 10.73 -9.41 -13.25
CA SER A 71 11.66 -9.59 -14.36
C SER A 71 12.66 -10.72 -14.11
N LEU A 72 13.38 -10.69 -13.00
CA LEU A 72 14.44 -11.67 -12.69
C LEU A 72 13.87 -13.07 -12.45
N ILE A 73 12.79 -13.15 -11.68
CA ILE A 73 12.14 -14.44 -11.37
C ILE A 73 11.47 -14.98 -12.64
N GLY A 74 10.75 -14.12 -13.39
CA GLY A 74 10.06 -14.52 -14.62
C GLY A 74 11.01 -15.05 -15.70
N ASN A 75 12.16 -14.38 -15.90
CA ASN A 75 13.19 -14.87 -16.82
C ASN A 75 13.72 -16.26 -16.40
N SER A 76 14.00 -16.44 -15.11
CA SER A 76 14.49 -17.73 -14.59
C SER A 76 13.46 -18.86 -14.74
N ILE A 77 12.17 -18.54 -14.53
CA ILE A 77 11.07 -19.51 -14.77
C ILE A 77 10.99 -19.84 -16.28
N GLY A 78 11.11 -18.84 -17.14
CA GLY A 78 11.12 -19.01 -18.60
C GLY A 78 12.28 -19.92 -19.07
N GLU A 79 13.45 -19.81 -18.47
CA GLU A 79 14.61 -20.66 -18.67
C GLU A 79 14.48 -22.05 -18.02
N LYS A 80 13.38 -22.33 -17.33
CA LYS A 80 13.17 -23.55 -16.52
C LYS A 80 14.21 -23.74 -15.41
N ASN A 81 14.81 -22.65 -14.95
CA ASN A 81 15.82 -22.66 -13.89
C ASN A 81 15.18 -22.28 -12.54
N ASN A 82 14.43 -23.20 -11.96
CA ASN A 82 13.76 -23.00 -10.68
C ASN A 82 14.72 -22.68 -9.53
N LYS A 83 15.98 -23.12 -9.61
CA LYS A 83 16.99 -22.85 -8.59
C LYS A 83 17.31 -21.34 -8.56
N ASN A 84 17.58 -20.75 -9.72
CA ASN A 84 17.85 -19.31 -9.83
C ASN A 84 16.61 -18.50 -9.48
N ALA A 85 15.41 -18.92 -9.90
CA ALA A 85 14.16 -18.25 -9.51
C ALA A 85 14.02 -18.15 -7.98
N SER A 86 14.28 -19.24 -7.25
CA SER A 86 14.24 -19.25 -5.79
C SER A 86 15.33 -18.35 -5.16
N ILE A 87 16.54 -18.34 -5.72
CA ILE A 87 17.63 -17.48 -5.24
C ILE A 87 17.26 -16.01 -5.41
N TYR A 88 16.76 -15.61 -6.59
CA TYR A 88 16.35 -14.23 -6.83
C TYR A 88 15.17 -13.81 -5.95
N PHE A 89 14.23 -14.71 -5.69
CA PHE A 89 13.13 -14.42 -4.76
C PHE A 89 13.64 -14.18 -3.33
N CYS A 90 14.55 -15.02 -2.82
CA CYS A 90 15.16 -14.80 -1.50
C CYS A 90 15.95 -13.50 -1.43
N GLN A 91 16.72 -13.18 -2.47
CA GLN A 91 17.45 -11.90 -2.56
C GLN A 91 16.48 -10.71 -2.59
N LEU A 92 15.39 -10.83 -3.34
CA LEU A 92 14.36 -9.80 -3.41
C LEU A 92 13.78 -9.50 -2.03
N ILE A 93 13.40 -10.52 -1.27
CA ILE A 93 12.90 -10.35 0.10
C ILE A 93 13.95 -9.65 0.98
N PHE A 94 15.19 -10.10 0.92
CA PHE A 94 16.27 -9.52 1.72
C PHE A 94 16.52 -8.05 1.41
N PHE A 95 16.65 -7.68 0.13
CA PHE A 95 16.83 -6.29 -0.27
C PHE A 95 15.60 -5.44 0.02
N SER A 96 14.39 -5.98 -0.15
CA SER A 96 13.16 -5.31 0.22
C SER A 96 13.13 -4.97 1.70
N PHE A 97 13.56 -5.89 2.55
CA PHE A 97 13.67 -5.67 3.99
C PHE A 97 14.67 -4.56 4.33
N LEU A 98 15.83 -4.53 3.68
CA LEU A 98 16.82 -3.45 3.87
C LEU A 98 16.26 -2.08 3.45
N ILE A 99 15.59 -2.01 2.31
CA ILE A 99 14.99 -0.78 1.79
C ILE A 99 13.94 -0.26 2.77
N ILE A 100 13.05 -1.12 3.28
CA ILE A 100 12.02 -0.68 4.20
C ILE A 100 12.57 -0.25 5.55
N LEU A 101 13.60 -0.91 6.06
CA LEU A 101 14.29 -0.46 7.28
C LEU A 101 14.84 0.95 7.11
N LEU A 102 15.47 1.23 5.97
CA LEU A 102 16.00 2.55 5.67
C LEU A 102 14.88 3.60 5.57
N ILE A 103 13.81 3.31 4.82
CA ILE A 103 12.67 4.21 4.65
C ILE A 103 11.96 4.45 5.99
N THR A 104 11.74 3.41 6.79
CA THR A 104 11.12 3.53 8.11
C THR A 104 11.99 4.37 9.04
N PHE A 105 13.29 4.11 9.08
CA PHE A 105 14.21 4.91 9.90
C PHE A 105 14.21 6.39 9.51
N ILE A 106 14.29 6.71 8.22
CA ILE A 106 14.24 8.09 7.74
C ILE A 106 12.85 8.68 8.00
N GLY A 107 11.78 7.95 7.71
CA GLY A 107 10.41 8.42 7.88
C GLY A 107 10.10 8.80 9.33
N LEU A 108 10.36 7.91 10.28
CA LEU A 108 10.09 8.16 11.70
C LEU A 108 10.92 9.32 12.28
N ASN A 109 12.13 9.58 11.75
CA ASN A 109 12.98 10.65 12.28
C ASN A 109 12.74 12.01 11.61
N TYR A 110 12.33 12.05 10.34
CA TYR A 110 12.26 13.28 9.55
C TYR A 110 10.86 13.65 9.03
N ALA A 111 9.81 12.88 9.36
CA ALA A 111 8.45 13.18 8.89
C ALA A 111 7.96 14.54 9.39
N SER A 112 8.26 14.92 10.65
CA SER A 112 7.87 16.20 11.23
C SER A 112 8.44 17.38 10.43
N GLU A 113 9.73 17.32 10.07
CA GLU A 113 10.39 18.34 9.26
C GLU A 113 9.77 18.45 7.87
N ILE A 114 9.45 17.31 7.26
CA ILE A 114 8.81 17.28 5.93
C ILE A 114 7.43 17.97 6.00
N PHE A 115 6.59 17.65 6.99
CA PHE A 115 5.30 18.32 7.19
C PHE A 115 5.48 19.83 7.42
N SER A 116 6.49 20.23 8.19
CA SER A 116 6.79 21.64 8.48
C SER A 116 7.18 22.39 7.20
N ILE A 117 8.06 21.82 6.36
CA ILE A 117 8.47 22.39 5.06
C ILE A 117 7.25 22.53 4.12
N MET A 118 6.27 21.63 4.21
CA MET A 118 5.02 21.69 3.45
C MET A 118 4.03 22.75 3.96
N GLY A 119 4.43 23.59 4.92
CA GLY A 119 3.60 24.66 5.47
C GLY A 119 2.39 24.14 6.27
N SER A 120 2.57 23.07 7.02
CA SER A 120 1.51 22.49 7.85
C SER A 120 1.39 23.24 9.17
N THR A 121 0.17 23.39 9.69
CA THR A 121 -0.07 23.84 11.07
C THR A 121 0.33 22.74 12.05
N ASN A 122 0.60 23.09 13.31
CA ASN A 122 0.97 22.11 14.35
C ASN A 122 -0.07 21.00 14.51
N GLU A 123 -1.34 21.31 14.35
CA GLU A 123 -2.44 20.35 14.42
C GLU A 123 -2.36 19.34 13.27
N VAL A 124 -2.18 19.83 12.04
CA VAL A 124 -2.02 18.97 10.85
C VAL A 124 -0.75 18.13 10.93
N ILE A 125 0.35 18.66 11.50
CA ILE A 125 1.58 17.89 11.74
C ILE A 125 1.30 16.74 12.71
N ASN A 126 0.66 17.00 13.84
CA ASN A 126 0.37 15.98 14.84
C ASN A 126 -0.52 14.85 14.27
N LEU A 127 -1.60 15.20 13.56
CA LEU A 127 -2.47 14.23 12.91
C LEU A 127 -1.72 13.45 11.83
N GLY A 128 -0.90 14.15 11.03
CA GLY A 128 -0.10 13.55 9.98
C GLY A 128 0.94 12.56 10.51
N LEU A 129 1.61 12.88 11.61
CA LEU A 129 2.58 11.99 12.26
C LEU A 129 1.89 10.75 12.82
N GLN A 130 0.76 10.88 13.51
CA GLN A 130 0.00 9.73 13.99
C GLN A 130 -0.36 8.76 12.85
N TYR A 131 -0.74 9.30 11.69
CA TYR A 131 -1.06 8.50 10.51
C TYR A 131 0.19 7.88 9.87
N THR A 132 1.24 8.66 9.63
CA THR A 132 2.46 8.19 8.95
C THR A 132 3.28 7.23 9.80
N ASP A 133 3.32 7.39 11.12
CA ASP A 133 4.02 6.48 12.03
C ASP A 133 3.45 5.06 11.95
N ILE A 134 2.11 4.94 11.90
CA ILE A 134 1.44 3.64 11.72
C ILE A 134 1.79 3.05 10.35
N ILE A 135 1.83 3.86 9.29
CA ILE A 135 2.22 3.41 7.96
C ILE A 135 3.67 2.92 7.95
N PHE A 136 4.60 3.68 8.55
CA PHE A 136 6.00 3.27 8.61
C PHE A 136 6.20 1.98 9.41
N LEU A 137 5.52 1.82 10.54
CA LEU A 137 5.57 0.59 11.32
C LEU A 137 4.91 -0.59 10.58
N GLY A 138 3.80 -0.33 9.86
CA GLY A 138 3.10 -1.33 9.05
C GLY A 138 3.77 -1.67 7.72
N SER A 139 4.73 -0.87 7.28
CA SER A 139 5.39 -1.01 5.99
C SER A 139 6.13 -2.35 5.82
N PHE A 140 6.53 -2.99 6.91
CA PHE A 140 7.10 -4.34 6.91
C PHE A 140 6.13 -5.37 6.31
N ILE A 141 4.85 -5.34 6.69
CA ILE A 141 3.81 -6.23 6.13
C ILE A 141 3.61 -5.90 4.65
N PHE A 142 3.59 -4.61 4.33
CA PHE A 142 3.42 -4.15 2.96
C PHE A 142 4.50 -4.68 2.03
N ILE A 143 5.77 -4.66 2.46
CA ILE A 143 6.89 -5.15 1.65
C ILE A 143 6.80 -6.67 1.38
N LEU A 144 6.36 -7.45 2.37
CA LEU A 144 6.13 -8.89 2.18
C LEU A 144 5.05 -9.14 1.13
N VAL A 145 3.94 -8.40 1.18
CA VAL A 145 2.87 -8.49 0.19
C VAL A 145 3.38 -8.16 -1.21
N VAL A 146 4.21 -7.12 -1.34
CA VAL A 146 4.81 -6.70 -2.62
C VAL A 146 5.76 -7.76 -3.17
N ALA A 147 6.60 -8.35 -2.34
CA ALA A 147 7.52 -9.41 -2.75
C ALA A 147 6.78 -10.68 -3.20
N LEU A 148 5.75 -11.10 -2.46
CA LEU A 148 4.88 -12.21 -2.86
C LEU A 148 4.13 -11.91 -4.16
N ASN A 149 3.66 -10.69 -4.33
CA ASN A 149 2.97 -10.27 -5.55
C ASN A 149 3.89 -10.30 -6.77
N SER A 150 5.18 -9.95 -6.62
CA SER A 150 6.14 -10.04 -7.72
C SER A 150 6.34 -11.48 -8.21
N LEU A 151 6.31 -12.46 -7.31
CA LEU A 151 6.35 -13.88 -7.65
C LEU A 151 5.08 -14.31 -8.42
N LEU A 152 3.90 -13.95 -7.93
CA LEU A 152 2.63 -14.23 -8.62
C LEU A 152 2.61 -13.63 -10.04
N HIS A 153 3.08 -12.40 -10.19
CA HIS A 153 3.21 -11.77 -11.51
C HIS A 153 4.21 -12.49 -12.41
N ALA A 154 5.34 -12.97 -11.88
CA ALA A 154 6.32 -13.76 -12.64
C ALA A 154 5.74 -15.09 -13.12
N GLU A 155 4.84 -15.70 -12.36
CA GLU A 155 4.11 -16.92 -12.74
C GLU A 155 2.89 -16.64 -13.65
N GLY A 156 2.55 -15.35 -13.87
CA GLY A 156 1.40 -14.94 -14.68
C GLY A 156 0.06 -15.00 -13.94
N ASP A 157 0.07 -15.12 -12.61
CA ASP A 157 -1.14 -15.07 -11.79
C ASP A 157 -1.47 -13.63 -11.36
N THR A 158 -2.22 -12.95 -12.19
CA THR A 158 -2.77 -11.62 -11.88
C THR A 158 -4.14 -11.68 -11.16
N LYS A 159 -4.78 -12.88 -11.15
CA LYS A 159 -6.12 -13.04 -10.59
C LYS A 159 -6.12 -13.05 -9.07
N THR A 160 -5.13 -13.70 -8.46
CA THR A 160 -4.99 -13.78 -7.01
C THR A 160 -4.84 -12.38 -6.42
N TYR A 161 -3.96 -11.55 -6.99
CA TYR A 161 -3.77 -10.17 -6.56
C TYR A 161 -5.04 -9.32 -6.75
N ARG A 162 -5.69 -9.42 -7.90
CA ARG A 162 -6.99 -8.75 -8.16
C ARG A 162 -8.03 -9.12 -7.10
N ASN A 163 -8.18 -10.40 -6.79
CA ASN A 163 -9.17 -10.87 -5.81
C ASN A 163 -8.87 -10.33 -4.41
N ALA A 164 -7.59 -10.27 -4.03
CA ALA A 164 -7.17 -9.65 -2.77
C ALA A 164 -7.54 -8.16 -2.72
N LEU A 165 -7.32 -7.40 -3.80
CA LEU A 165 -7.70 -5.98 -3.87
C LEU A 165 -9.21 -5.77 -3.81
N ILE A 166 -10.00 -6.62 -4.47
CA ILE A 166 -11.46 -6.57 -4.40
C ILE A 166 -11.93 -6.83 -2.96
N LEU A 167 -11.41 -7.87 -2.32
CA LEU A 167 -11.75 -8.19 -0.93
C LEU A 167 -11.36 -7.04 0.01
N SER A 168 -10.15 -6.50 -0.15
CA SER A 168 -9.66 -5.37 0.65
C SER A 168 -10.55 -4.14 0.52
N PHE A 169 -11.04 -3.83 -0.69
CA PHE A 169 -11.97 -2.71 -0.90
C PHE A 169 -13.28 -2.90 -0.12
N PHE A 170 -13.91 -4.08 -0.18
CA PHE A 170 -15.14 -4.31 0.55
C PHE A 170 -14.93 -4.31 2.06
N LEU A 171 -13.82 -4.88 2.54
CA LEU A 171 -13.44 -4.82 3.95
C LEU A 171 -13.20 -3.39 4.41
N ASN A 172 -12.55 -2.57 3.61
CA ASN A 172 -12.30 -1.16 3.89
C ASN A 172 -13.61 -0.37 4.07
N ILE A 173 -14.55 -0.50 3.12
CA ILE A 173 -15.87 0.15 3.21
C ILE A 173 -16.64 -0.29 4.47
N LEU A 174 -16.52 -1.56 4.85
CA LEU A 174 -17.18 -2.10 6.04
C LEU A 174 -16.51 -1.63 7.33
N LEU A 175 -15.17 -1.67 7.37
CA LEU A 175 -14.40 -1.41 8.59
C LEU A 175 -14.22 0.08 8.87
N ASN A 176 -14.09 0.94 7.85
CA ASN A 176 -13.88 2.37 8.03
C ASN A 176 -14.95 3.02 8.92
N PRO A 177 -16.26 2.87 8.67
CA PRO A 177 -17.27 3.47 9.55
C PRO A 177 -17.23 2.89 10.96
N ILE A 178 -16.92 1.60 11.11
CA ILE A 178 -16.84 0.93 12.42
C ILE A 178 -15.65 1.46 13.21
N LEU A 179 -14.48 1.59 12.59
CA LEU A 179 -13.24 2.02 13.24
C LEU A 179 -13.19 3.52 13.48
N ILE A 180 -13.77 4.33 12.58
CA ILE A 180 -13.73 5.80 12.66
C ILE A 180 -14.84 6.32 13.58
N PHE A 181 -16.07 5.85 13.41
CA PHE A 181 -17.23 6.38 14.14
C PHE A 181 -17.63 5.52 15.35
N GLY A 182 -17.02 4.36 15.51
CA GLY A 182 -17.30 3.41 16.58
C GLY A 182 -18.58 2.60 16.34
N PHE A 183 -18.56 1.32 16.71
CA PHE A 183 -19.75 0.49 16.81
C PHE A 183 -19.87 0.05 18.27
N TYR A 184 -20.74 0.69 19.05
CA TYR A 184 -21.18 0.47 20.43
C TYR A 184 -20.12 0.14 21.51
N PHE A 185 -18.93 -0.39 21.19
CA PHE A 185 -17.87 -0.76 22.16
C PHE A 185 -16.42 -0.61 21.65
N ILE A 186 -16.18 -0.24 20.39
CA ILE A 186 -14.83 -0.13 19.83
C ILE A 186 -14.65 1.31 19.32
N CYS A 187 -14.50 2.24 20.24
CA CYS A 187 -14.13 3.61 19.94
C CYS A 187 -12.60 3.71 19.95
N LEU A 188 -11.95 3.38 18.83
CA LEU A 188 -10.48 3.38 18.76
C LEU A 188 -9.88 4.72 18.31
N LEU A 189 -10.65 5.61 17.66
CA LEU A 189 -10.15 6.87 17.11
C LEU A 189 -10.88 8.13 17.57
N TYR A 190 -12.01 8.01 18.28
CA TYR A 190 -12.82 9.16 18.71
C TYR A 190 -12.69 9.47 20.21
N THR A 191 -11.48 9.42 20.75
CA THR A 191 -11.19 9.86 22.14
C THR A 191 -10.46 11.18 22.19
N SER A 192 -10.59 12.04 21.19
CA SER A 192 -10.23 13.45 21.35
C SER A 192 -11.43 14.19 21.93
N PRO A 193 -11.34 14.83 23.12
CA PRO A 193 -12.41 15.66 23.64
C PRO A 193 -12.71 16.76 22.61
N SER A 194 -13.97 16.83 22.21
CA SER A 194 -14.45 17.90 21.35
C SER A 194 -14.20 19.24 22.03
N PRO A 195 -13.68 20.28 21.35
CA PRO A 195 -13.57 21.63 21.91
C PRO A 195 -14.93 22.27 22.29
N ARG A 196 -16.03 21.52 22.18
CA ARG A 196 -17.39 21.95 22.54
C ARG A 196 -17.80 21.64 23.97
N ASP A 197 -16.99 20.88 24.69
CA ASP A 197 -17.33 20.53 26.10
C ASP A 197 -16.77 21.51 27.14
N ASP A 198 -16.12 22.61 26.70
CA ASP A 198 -15.58 23.67 27.51
C ASP A 198 -16.36 25.01 27.40
N LEU A 199 -17.70 24.97 27.22
CA LEU A 199 -18.58 26.13 27.29
C LEU A 199 -19.68 25.93 28.32
#